data_cfa40b77a38c4503998a7e8ec47e5022
#
_entry.id   cfa40b77a38c4503998a7e8ec47e5022
#
_cell.length_a   1.000
_cell.length_b   1.000
_cell.length_c   1.000
_cell.angle_alpha   90.00
_cell.angle_beta   90.00
_cell.angle_gamma   90.00
#
_symmetry.space_group_name_H-M   'P 1'
#
loop_
_entity.id
_entity.type
_entity.pdbx_description
1 polymer ?
#
loop_
_entity_poly.entity_id
_entity_poly.type
_entity_poly.pdbx_seq_one_letter_code
_entity_poly.pdbx_strand_id
1 'polypeptide(L)'
;MGFFDFMTEDIAIDLGTANTLIIHNDKVVIDSPSIVARDRVSGKIIAVGKEANMMQGKTHENIKTIRPLKDGVIADFDASEKMISMFIKSIPALKKRMFTPALRMIVCIPSGITEVEMRAVKASKPSRFDINHCTSMA
;
A
#
# COMPACT_ATOMS: atom_id res chain seq x y z
N MET A 1 6.91 24.44 17.03
CA MET A 1 5.81 23.49 17.29
C MET A 1 4.51 24.20 16.97
N GLY A 2 3.91 23.87 15.83
CA GLY A 2 2.63 24.45 15.41
C GLY A 2 1.47 23.71 16.07
N PHE A 3 0.40 24.43 16.38
CA PHE A 3 -0.85 23.88 16.89
C PHE A 3 -1.43 22.76 15.98
N PHE A 4 -0.97 22.68 14.73
CA PHE A 4 -1.35 21.68 13.74
C PHE A 4 -0.54 20.38 13.80
N ASP A 5 0.61 20.32 14.47
CA ASP A 5 1.40 19.09 14.64
C ASP A 5 0.64 18.02 15.45
N PHE A 6 -0.28 18.45 16.31
CA PHE A 6 -1.13 17.56 17.11
C PHE A 6 -2.17 16.80 16.26
N MET A 7 -2.41 17.23 15.01
CA MET A 7 -3.41 16.64 14.13
C MET A 7 -2.81 15.86 12.94
N THR A 8 -1.49 15.65 12.92
CA THR A 8 -0.81 14.90 11.86
C THR A 8 -0.45 13.51 12.37
N GLU A 9 -0.88 12.49 11.67
CA GLU A 9 -0.46 11.10 11.94
C GLU A 9 0.51 10.63 10.87
N ASP A 10 1.56 9.92 11.30
CA ASP A 10 2.59 9.39 10.43
C ASP A 10 2.34 7.90 10.16
N ILE A 11 2.41 7.53 8.88
CA ILE A 11 2.42 6.15 8.45
C ILE A 11 3.70 5.91 7.64
N ALA A 12 4.46 4.90 8.00
CA ALA A 12 5.56 4.41 7.19
C ALA A 12 5.14 3.13 6.47
N ILE A 13 5.42 3.06 5.16
CA ILE A 13 5.12 1.92 4.31
C ILE A 13 6.42 1.41 3.70
N ASP A 14 6.75 0.15 3.95
CA ASP A 14 7.80 -0.58 3.25
C ASP A 14 7.16 -1.50 2.20
N LEU A 15 7.34 -1.14 0.93
CA LEU A 15 6.83 -1.88 -0.22
C LEU A 15 7.84 -2.93 -0.67
N GLY A 16 7.81 -4.10 -0.04
CA GLY A 16 8.63 -5.23 -0.45
C GLY A 16 7.99 -6.07 -1.55
N THR A 17 8.82 -6.76 -2.34
CA THR A 17 8.37 -7.70 -3.38
C THR A 17 7.56 -8.86 -2.80
N ALA A 18 7.97 -9.37 -1.66
CA ALA A 18 7.30 -10.49 -0.99
C ALA A 18 6.20 -10.02 -0.04
N ASN A 19 6.50 -9.08 0.83
CA ASN A 19 5.61 -8.58 1.87
C ASN A 19 5.60 -7.04 1.89
N THR A 20 4.45 -6.48 2.23
CA THR A 20 4.28 -5.07 2.54
C THR A 20 4.12 -4.91 4.05
N LEU A 21 4.91 -4.01 4.63
CA LEU A 21 4.81 -3.62 6.04
C LEU A 21 4.25 -2.20 6.13
N ILE A 22 3.30 -1.99 7.05
CA ILE A 22 2.82 -0.64 7.39
C ILE A 22 2.99 -0.44 8.88
N ILE A 23 3.67 0.65 9.22
CA ILE A 23 3.92 1.08 10.59
C ILE A 23 3.11 2.35 10.85
N HIS A 24 2.38 2.36 11.94
CA HIS A 24 1.60 3.49 12.40
C HIS A 24 1.83 3.65 13.91
N ASN A 25 2.23 4.85 14.34
CA ASN A 25 2.57 5.14 15.75
C ASN A 25 3.56 4.12 16.33
N ASP A 26 4.69 3.91 15.64
CA ASP A 26 5.78 3.00 16.00
C ASP A 26 5.38 1.52 16.18
N LYS A 27 4.23 1.15 15.65
CA LYS A 27 3.73 -0.23 15.67
C LYS A 27 3.47 -0.73 14.27
N VAL A 28 3.86 -1.96 14.01
CA VAL A 28 3.49 -2.67 12.76
C VAL A 28 1.99 -2.96 12.83
N VAL A 29 1.22 -2.31 11.96
CA VAL A 29 -0.24 -2.47 11.86
C VAL A 29 -0.65 -3.36 10.71
N ILE A 30 0.20 -3.48 9.69
CA ILE A 30 0.06 -4.39 8.56
C ILE A 30 1.39 -5.10 8.34
N ASP A 31 1.34 -6.40 8.29
CA ASP A 31 2.39 -7.30 7.77
C ASP A 31 1.67 -8.34 6.90
N SER A 32 1.80 -8.16 5.59
CA SER A 32 0.97 -8.91 4.66
C SER A 32 1.69 -9.14 3.33
N PRO A 33 1.48 -10.30 2.69
CA PRO A 33 2.05 -10.56 1.37
C PRO A 33 1.69 -9.49 0.35
N SER A 34 2.65 -9.11 -0.49
CA SER A 34 2.44 -8.20 -1.62
C SER A 34 1.80 -8.94 -2.79
N ILE A 35 0.52 -9.28 -2.63
CA ILE A 35 -0.26 -10.03 -3.61
C ILE A 35 -1.69 -9.49 -3.68
N VAL A 36 -2.27 -9.50 -4.86
CA VAL A 36 -3.65 -9.10 -5.10
C VAL A 36 -4.39 -10.18 -5.87
N ALA A 37 -5.68 -10.33 -5.59
CA ALA A 37 -6.58 -11.16 -6.36
C ALA A 37 -7.45 -10.27 -7.24
N ARG A 38 -7.43 -10.53 -8.54
CA ARG A 38 -8.18 -9.81 -9.57
C ARG A 38 -9.22 -10.74 -10.18
N ASP A 39 -10.44 -10.26 -10.28
CA ASP A 39 -11.48 -10.90 -11.06
C ASP A 39 -11.15 -10.75 -12.56
N ARG A 40 -11.12 -11.85 -13.30
CA ARG A 40 -10.75 -11.87 -14.73
C ARG A 40 -11.81 -11.26 -15.62
N VAL A 41 -13.07 -11.31 -15.22
CA VAL A 41 -14.20 -10.83 -16.00
C VAL A 41 -14.33 -9.31 -15.89
N SER A 42 -14.37 -8.82 -14.64
CA SER A 42 -14.52 -7.38 -14.37
C SER A 42 -13.21 -6.61 -14.35
N GLY A 43 -12.05 -7.30 -14.25
CA GLY A 43 -10.75 -6.69 -14.06
C GLY A 43 -10.54 -6.07 -12.68
N LYS A 44 -11.51 -6.13 -11.78
CA LYS A 44 -11.47 -5.49 -10.47
C LYS A 44 -10.63 -6.30 -9.49
N ILE A 45 -9.92 -5.58 -8.61
CA ILE A 45 -9.23 -6.20 -7.48
C ILE A 45 -10.26 -6.45 -6.38
N ILE A 46 -10.35 -7.71 -5.97
CA ILE A 46 -11.34 -8.21 -5.01
C ILE A 46 -10.75 -8.50 -3.64
N ALA A 47 -9.46 -8.81 -3.57
CA ALA A 47 -8.76 -9.07 -2.30
C ALA A 47 -7.28 -8.67 -2.41
N VAL A 48 -6.64 -8.41 -1.27
CA VAL A 48 -5.22 -8.08 -1.17
C VAL A 48 -4.58 -8.82 0.01
N GLY A 49 -3.27 -8.97 -0.03
CA GLY A 49 -2.50 -9.51 1.07
C GLY A 49 -2.86 -10.95 1.43
N LYS A 50 -3.07 -11.20 2.72
CA LYS A 50 -3.36 -12.55 3.25
C LYS A 50 -4.59 -13.17 2.61
N GLU A 51 -5.64 -12.39 2.38
CA GLU A 51 -6.87 -12.87 1.72
C GLU A 51 -6.60 -13.30 0.28
N ALA A 52 -5.88 -12.46 -0.49
CA ALA A 52 -5.49 -12.80 -1.86
C ALA A 52 -4.56 -14.02 -1.91
N ASN A 53 -3.66 -14.15 -0.93
CA ASN A 53 -2.75 -15.29 -0.83
C ASN A 53 -3.50 -16.60 -0.56
N MET A 54 -4.58 -16.58 0.25
CA MET A 54 -5.42 -17.75 0.47
C MET A 54 -6.20 -18.17 -0.78
N MET A 55 -6.42 -17.26 -1.73
CA MET A 55 -7.06 -17.55 -3.01
C MET A 55 -6.08 -18.13 -4.04
N GLN A 56 -4.77 -18.01 -3.78
CA GLN A 56 -3.75 -18.58 -4.66
C GLN A 56 -3.85 -20.11 -4.69
N GLY A 57 -4.01 -20.67 -5.87
CA GLY A 57 -4.11 -22.13 -6.06
C GLY A 57 -5.46 -22.76 -5.70
N LYS A 58 -6.42 -21.98 -5.17
CA LYS A 58 -7.80 -22.44 -4.88
C LYS A 58 -8.76 -21.89 -5.92
N THR A 59 -8.50 -22.11 -7.16
CA THR A 59 -9.05 -21.37 -8.28
C THR A 59 -10.52 -21.57 -8.52
N HIS A 60 -11.31 -20.52 -8.29
CA HIS A 60 -12.36 -20.20 -9.24
C HIS A 60 -11.67 -19.75 -10.54
N GLU A 61 -12.07 -20.27 -11.69
CA GLU A 61 -11.49 -19.94 -13.00
C GLU A 61 -11.45 -18.43 -13.27
N ASN A 62 -12.31 -17.67 -12.61
CA ASN A 62 -12.46 -16.23 -12.76
C ASN A 62 -11.53 -15.40 -11.86
N ILE A 63 -10.74 -15.99 -10.98
CA ILE A 63 -9.84 -15.26 -10.10
C ILE A 63 -8.38 -15.49 -10.50
N LYS A 64 -7.65 -14.41 -10.71
CA LYS A 64 -6.21 -14.41 -10.94
C LYS A 64 -5.48 -13.69 -9.82
N THR A 65 -4.55 -14.38 -9.17
CA THR A 65 -3.62 -13.74 -8.23
C THR A 65 -2.39 -13.24 -8.95
N ILE A 66 -1.97 -12.02 -8.63
CA ILE A 66 -0.76 -11.38 -9.18
C ILE A 66 0.05 -10.72 -8.07
N ARG A 67 1.36 -10.66 -8.26
CA ARG A 67 2.27 -9.88 -7.43
C ARG A 67 2.54 -8.55 -8.14
N PRO A 68 2.07 -7.43 -7.59
CA PRO A 68 2.21 -6.13 -8.24
C PRO A 68 3.65 -5.59 -8.21
N LEU A 69 4.49 -6.14 -7.31
CA LEU A 69 5.91 -5.83 -7.23
C LEU A 69 6.74 -7.06 -7.62
N LYS A 70 7.78 -6.84 -8.42
CA LYS A 70 8.72 -7.86 -8.85
C LYS A 70 10.13 -7.30 -8.82
N ASP A 71 11.05 -8.00 -8.16
CA ASP A 71 12.47 -7.61 -8.06
C ASP A 71 12.68 -6.17 -7.56
N GLY A 72 11.86 -5.73 -6.60
CA GLY A 72 11.91 -4.38 -6.06
C GLY A 72 11.30 -3.30 -6.95
N VAL A 73 10.68 -3.67 -8.07
CA VAL A 73 10.11 -2.74 -9.06
C VAL A 73 8.59 -2.92 -9.09
N ILE A 74 7.87 -1.83 -9.35
CA ILE A 74 6.42 -1.86 -9.56
C ILE A 74 6.16 -2.41 -10.97
N ALA A 75 5.68 -3.65 -11.05
CA ALA A 75 5.36 -4.33 -12.31
C ALA A 75 3.91 -4.07 -12.77
N ASP A 76 2.98 -3.86 -11.84
CA ASP A 76 1.59 -3.50 -12.12
C ASP A 76 1.19 -2.32 -11.21
N PHE A 77 1.06 -1.17 -11.82
CA PHE A 77 0.78 0.09 -11.18
C PHE A 77 -0.58 0.13 -10.49
N ASP A 78 -1.63 -0.17 -11.25
CA ASP A 78 -3.01 -0.11 -10.76
C ASP A 78 -3.23 -1.09 -9.60
N ALA A 79 -2.60 -2.27 -9.70
CA ALA A 79 -2.66 -3.27 -8.65
C ALA A 79 -1.91 -2.82 -7.39
N SER A 80 -0.74 -2.16 -7.53
CA SER A 80 0.02 -1.63 -6.40
C SER A 80 -0.74 -0.52 -5.69
N GLU A 81 -1.27 0.44 -6.43
CA GLU A 81 -2.09 1.53 -5.91
C GLU A 81 -3.28 1.01 -5.12
N LYS A 82 -4.02 0.09 -5.72
CA LYS A 82 -5.20 -0.49 -5.09
C LYS A 82 -4.86 -1.29 -3.84
N MET A 83 -3.75 -2.04 -3.88
CA MET A 83 -3.25 -2.80 -2.74
C MET A 83 -2.95 -1.88 -1.55
N ILE A 84 -2.16 -0.82 -1.77
CA ILE A 84 -1.83 0.16 -0.74
C ILE A 84 -3.10 0.82 -0.18
N SER A 85 -4.00 1.27 -1.06
CA SER A 85 -5.26 1.90 -0.66
C SER A 85 -6.12 0.96 0.21
N MET A 86 -6.21 -0.32 -0.15
CA MET A 86 -6.97 -1.29 0.63
C MET A 86 -6.32 -1.60 1.98
N PHE A 87 -4.99 -1.69 2.04
CA PHE A 87 -4.26 -1.86 3.30
C PHE A 87 -4.49 -0.68 4.24
N ILE A 88 -4.33 0.55 3.76
CA ILE A 88 -4.58 1.76 4.57
C ILE A 88 -6.02 1.78 5.10
N LYS A 89 -6.99 1.48 4.25
CA LYS A 89 -8.41 1.41 4.64
C LYS A 89 -8.71 0.31 5.64
N SER A 90 -7.88 -0.73 5.72
CA SER A 90 -8.06 -1.82 6.68
C SER A 90 -7.57 -1.48 8.09
N ILE A 91 -6.78 -0.41 8.26
CA ILE A 91 -6.22 -0.01 9.57
C ILE A 91 -7.35 0.51 10.48
N PRO A 92 -7.64 -0.19 11.61
CA PRO A 92 -8.78 0.16 12.46
C PRO A 92 -8.67 1.55 13.09
N ALA A 93 -7.45 1.98 13.40
CA ALA A 93 -7.18 3.30 14.00
C ALA A 93 -7.62 4.45 13.09
N LEU A 94 -7.54 4.27 11.77
CA LEU A 94 -7.93 5.28 10.77
C LEU A 94 -9.42 5.24 10.45
N LYS A 95 -10.11 4.12 10.72
CA LYS A 95 -11.54 3.97 10.48
C LYS A 95 -12.42 4.67 11.52
N LYS A 96 -11.95 4.77 12.77
CA LYS A 96 -12.76 5.21 13.91
C LYS A 96 -12.85 6.73 14.09
N ARG A 97 -12.10 7.52 13.34
CA ARG A 97 -12.06 8.97 13.53
C ARG A 97 -13.06 9.69 12.64
N MET A 98 -13.99 10.41 13.26
CA MET A 98 -14.96 11.31 12.60
C MET A 98 -14.28 12.55 11.97
N PHE A 99 -13.10 12.94 12.52
CA PHE A 99 -12.22 13.94 11.95
C PHE A 99 -10.92 13.25 11.56
N THR A 100 -10.68 13.11 10.26
CA THR A 100 -9.40 12.56 9.76
C THR A 100 -8.31 13.60 9.93
N PRO A 101 -7.28 13.35 10.74
CA PRO A 101 -6.10 14.20 10.77
C PRO A 101 -5.41 14.17 9.40
N ALA A 102 -4.60 15.17 9.12
CA ALA A 102 -3.71 15.10 7.97
C ALA A 102 -2.79 13.87 8.14
N LEU A 103 -2.82 12.96 7.19
CA LEU A 103 -1.99 11.76 7.23
C LEU A 103 -0.74 11.98 6.40
N ARG A 104 0.42 11.97 7.06
CA ARG A 104 1.72 12.01 6.39
C ARG A 104 2.17 10.59 6.13
N MET A 105 2.40 10.26 4.86
CA MET A 105 2.82 8.93 4.45
C MET A 105 4.27 8.94 4.00
N ILE A 106 5.09 8.12 4.62
CA ILE A 106 6.48 7.87 4.25
C ILE A 106 6.51 6.52 3.56
N VAL A 107 6.90 6.48 2.29
CA VAL A 107 7.02 5.23 1.53
C VAL A 107 8.49 4.93 1.29
N CYS A 108 8.94 3.78 1.78
CA CYS A 108 10.27 3.26 1.48
C CYS A 108 10.22 2.52 0.14
N ILE A 109 11.03 3.00 -0.80
CA ILE A 109 11.10 2.46 -2.17
C ILE A 109 12.54 2.03 -2.43
N PRO A 110 12.78 0.90 -3.11
CA PRO A 110 14.12 0.47 -3.48
C PRO A 110 14.88 1.52 -4.28
N SER A 111 16.19 1.58 -4.11
CA SER A 111 17.06 2.42 -4.93
C SER A 111 17.00 1.97 -6.39
N GLY A 112 16.79 2.92 -7.32
CA GLY A 112 16.68 2.63 -8.76
C GLY A 112 15.28 2.77 -9.33
N ILE A 113 14.33 3.23 -8.54
CA ILE A 113 12.99 3.54 -9.02
C ILE A 113 13.03 4.66 -10.08
N THR A 114 12.31 4.47 -11.17
CA THR A 114 12.14 5.47 -12.21
C THR A 114 11.18 6.60 -11.78
N GLU A 115 11.25 7.76 -12.45
CA GLU A 115 10.32 8.86 -12.19
C GLU A 115 8.84 8.45 -12.42
N VAL A 116 8.61 7.52 -13.35
CA VAL A 116 7.28 6.99 -13.66
C VAL A 116 6.74 6.19 -12.48
N GLU A 117 7.56 5.33 -11.89
CA GLU A 117 7.21 4.55 -10.71
C GLU A 117 7.02 5.44 -9.48
N MET A 118 7.80 6.51 -9.34
CA MET A 118 7.62 7.49 -8.28
C MET A 118 6.29 8.25 -8.43
N ARG A 119 5.89 8.58 -9.66
CA ARG A 119 4.56 9.14 -9.92
C ARG A 119 3.45 8.18 -9.54
N ALA A 120 3.71 6.89 -9.73
CA ALA A 120 2.83 5.81 -9.36
C ALA A 120 2.50 5.82 -7.88
N VAL A 121 3.53 5.80 -7.07
CA VAL A 121 3.40 5.86 -5.61
C VAL A 121 2.71 7.14 -5.17
N LYS A 122 3.01 8.28 -5.83
CA LYS A 122 2.34 9.56 -5.57
C LYS A 122 0.86 9.58 -5.98
N ALA A 123 0.49 8.89 -7.05
CA ALA A 123 -0.89 8.80 -7.53
C ALA A 123 -1.76 7.88 -6.66
N SER A 124 -1.16 6.91 -5.96
CA SER A 124 -1.86 6.07 -5.00
C SER A 124 -2.37 6.82 -3.76
N LYS A 125 -2.21 8.15 -3.72
CA LYS A 125 -2.79 9.01 -2.70
C LYS A 125 -4.32 8.87 -2.64
N PRO A 126 -4.90 8.52 -1.50
CA PRO A 126 -6.19 9.08 -1.17
C PRO A 126 -6.01 10.60 -1.05
N SER A 127 -6.93 11.40 -1.53
CA SER A 127 -6.87 12.85 -1.79
C SER A 127 -6.45 13.77 -0.61
N ARG A 128 -5.88 13.26 0.46
CA ARG A 128 -5.49 13.94 1.70
C ARG A 128 -4.10 13.59 2.26
N PHE A 129 -3.20 13.03 1.43
CA PHE A 129 -1.91 12.57 1.95
C PHE A 129 -0.73 13.35 1.36
N ASP A 130 0.20 13.77 2.22
CA ASP A 130 1.51 14.23 1.82
C ASP A 130 2.50 13.07 1.86
N ILE A 131 3.20 12.81 0.75
CA ILE A 131 4.21 11.77 0.66
C ILE A 131 5.59 12.41 0.85
N ASN A 132 6.27 12.05 1.93
CA ASN A 132 7.67 12.31 2.10
C ASN A 132 8.48 11.09 1.64
N HIS A 133 9.47 11.34 0.80
CA HIS A 133 10.32 10.33 0.21
C HIS A 133 11.40 9.90 1.21
N CYS A 134 11.40 8.64 1.58
CA CYS A 134 12.54 8.01 2.26
C CYS A 134 13.27 7.14 1.23
N THR A 135 14.50 7.52 0.88
CA THR A 135 15.37 6.66 0.07
C THR A 135 15.94 5.61 1.01
N SER A 136 15.64 4.34 0.76
CA SER A 136 16.31 3.25 1.45
C SER A 136 17.81 3.35 1.14
N MET A 137 18.61 3.49 2.19
CA MET A 137 20.04 3.23 2.07
C MET A 137 20.22 1.72 1.84
N ALA A 138 20.83 1.42 0.72
CA ALA A 138 21.31 0.07 0.43
C ALA A 138 22.33 -0.38 1.48
#